data_081d1f76cda1bc6d1e10f1caa0cfd0cd
#
_entry.id   081d1f76cda1bc6d1e10f1caa0cfd0cd
#
_cell.length_a   1.000
_cell.length_b   1.000
_cell.length_c   1.000
_cell.angle_alpha   90.00
_cell.angle_beta   90.00
_cell.angle_gamma   90.00
#
_symmetry.space_group_name_H-M   'P 1'
#
loop_
_entity.id
_entity.type
_entity.pdbx_description
1 polymer ?
#
loop_
_entity_poly.entity_id
_entity_poly.type
_entity_poly.pdbx_seq_one_letter_code
_entity_poly.pdbx_strand_id
1 'polypeptide(L)'
;MQERHNSIYHTQQYPPSPLEAELIRRIKTDLKTAPPVNKTEEALYDAVEKLLKKYKTRITDSAKQTILYHIKASVLGWGKLEPLREDEDIEDISCVGWEYPLYIYHRTLRDVETDIRFDSAEELDHTVALFAQKAGKQISLANPILDATLEDGSRIQLTFKNVVSPRGSTFTIRKFRKTPYSVIDLIKNHTFTVEEMVFLWFAVEYNRSILIIGGTASGKTTTLNAITQFIPPLAKIVTLEDTGELMLCHGNWQPSVVPPASESITLFDLVTASMRQRPEYLIVGEVRGKETTAMFQAINTGHTSFSTFHAGDFRNAVNRLENPPLNIPQSMIESLDIVLSQKRFIKGEEQIRRCTEILEIIGQNETNTVFSYREGEDTAVFSGLSQTCADICSRTGMNGEALRQEAERRKAFLLSLLEADITDFREVAAAINAYRRSDEEEGD
;
A
#
# COMPACT_ATOMS: atom_id res chain seq x y z
N MET A 1 5.37 -35.79 -1.84
CA MET A 1 4.70 -35.18 -3.01
C MET A 1 3.22 -35.27 -2.77
N GLN A 2 2.63 -34.29 -2.10
CA GLN A 2 1.19 -34.16 -1.94
C GLN A 2 0.66 -33.39 -3.13
N GLU A 3 -0.37 -33.91 -3.74
CA GLU A 3 -1.09 -33.32 -4.87
C GLU A 3 -1.55 -31.92 -4.47
N ARG A 4 -0.95 -30.90 -5.10
CA ARG A 4 -1.51 -29.54 -5.07
C ARG A 4 -2.87 -29.64 -5.75
N HIS A 5 -3.95 -29.54 -5.02
CA HIS A 5 -5.26 -29.29 -5.59
C HIS A 5 -5.13 -27.98 -6.37
N ASN A 6 -5.22 -28.04 -7.68
CA ASN A 6 -5.38 -26.87 -8.54
C ASN A 6 -6.75 -26.24 -8.23
N SER A 7 -6.79 -25.39 -7.22
CA SER A 7 -7.96 -24.56 -6.96
C SER A 7 -8.00 -23.51 -8.06
N ILE A 8 -9.00 -23.58 -8.95
CA ILE A 8 -9.26 -22.53 -9.92
C ILE A 8 -10.09 -21.47 -9.22
N TYR A 9 -9.65 -20.21 -9.28
CA TYR A 9 -10.44 -19.07 -8.82
C TYR A 9 -11.53 -18.78 -9.85
N HIS A 10 -12.77 -19.04 -9.45
CA HIS A 10 -13.93 -18.77 -10.27
C HIS A 10 -14.42 -17.35 -10.03
N THR A 11 -14.31 -16.52 -11.07
CA THR A 11 -14.84 -15.16 -11.03
C THR A 11 -16.36 -15.18 -10.99
N GLN A 12 -16.97 -14.33 -10.18
CA GLN A 12 -18.41 -14.07 -10.26
C GLN A 12 -18.68 -13.32 -11.56
N GLN A 13 -18.81 -14.06 -12.65
CA GLN A 13 -19.19 -13.50 -13.93
C GLN A 13 -20.72 -13.45 -14.03
N TYR A 14 -21.21 -12.35 -14.58
CA TYR A 14 -22.58 -12.26 -15.08
C TYR A 14 -22.55 -12.60 -16.60
N PRO A 15 -22.59 -13.90 -16.99
CA PRO A 15 -22.46 -14.25 -18.38
C PRO A 15 -23.67 -13.69 -19.14
N PRO A 16 -23.45 -12.84 -20.16
CA PRO A 16 -24.56 -12.29 -20.93
C PRO A 16 -25.19 -13.40 -21.79
N SER A 17 -26.51 -13.43 -21.86
CA SER A 17 -27.22 -14.24 -22.84
C SER A 17 -26.84 -13.80 -24.28
N PRO A 18 -27.09 -14.63 -25.31
CA PRO A 18 -26.78 -14.26 -26.70
C PRO A 18 -27.38 -12.92 -27.13
N LEU A 19 -28.59 -12.60 -26.68
CA LEU A 19 -29.24 -11.31 -26.95
C LEU A 19 -28.52 -10.15 -26.25
N GLU A 20 -28.17 -10.31 -24.98
CA GLU A 20 -27.45 -9.32 -24.23
C GLU A 20 -26.05 -9.06 -24.79
N ALA A 21 -25.34 -10.14 -25.20
CA ALA A 21 -24.04 -10.03 -25.83
C ALA A 21 -24.09 -9.23 -27.15
N GLU A 22 -25.11 -9.45 -27.96
CA GLU A 22 -25.31 -8.68 -29.19
C GLU A 22 -25.65 -7.21 -28.89
N LEU A 23 -26.49 -6.93 -27.90
CA LEU A 23 -26.79 -5.56 -27.46
C LEU A 23 -25.56 -4.85 -26.91
N ILE A 24 -24.76 -5.54 -26.09
CA ILE A 24 -23.49 -5.02 -25.56
C ILE A 24 -22.56 -4.64 -26.72
N ARG A 25 -22.42 -5.51 -27.71
CA ARG A 25 -21.57 -5.25 -28.88
C ARG A 25 -22.04 -4.00 -29.65
N ARG A 26 -23.36 -3.88 -29.93
CA ARG A 26 -23.93 -2.72 -30.60
C ARG A 26 -23.76 -1.42 -29.82
N ILE A 27 -24.05 -1.45 -28.52
CA ILE A 27 -23.90 -0.29 -27.65
C ILE A 27 -22.44 0.17 -27.64
N LYS A 28 -21.48 -0.76 -27.50
CA LYS A 28 -20.04 -0.42 -27.56
C LYS A 28 -19.66 0.25 -28.88
N THR A 29 -20.24 -0.19 -29.99
CA THR A 29 -19.98 0.42 -31.32
C THR A 29 -20.56 1.84 -31.38
N ASP A 30 -21.81 2.02 -30.96
CA ASP A 30 -22.45 3.34 -30.95
C ASP A 30 -21.74 4.32 -30.00
N LEU A 31 -21.31 3.88 -28.82
CA LEU A 31 -20.55 4.68 -27.86
C LEU A 31 -19.16 5.08 -28.38
N LYS A 32 -18.50 4.26 -29.22
CA LYS A 32 -17.25 4.65 -29.89
C LYS A 32 -17.47 5.78 -30.89
N THR A 33 -18.62 5.80 -31.55
CA THR A 33 -18.95 6.81 -32.55
C THR A 33 -19.46 8.10 -31.92
N ALA A 34 -20.23 8.00 -30.83
CA ALA A 34 -20.76 9.12 -30.08
C ALA A 34 -20.56 8.90 -28.57
N PRO A 35 -19.34 9.20 -28.07
CA PRO A 35 -19.03 9.01 -26.65
C PRO A 35 -19.84 10.00 -25.78
N PRO A 36 -20.18 9.66 -24.54
CA PRO A 36 -20.80 10.58 -23.62
C PRO A 36 -19.86 11.77 -23.34
N VAL A 37 -20.43 12.97 -23.18
CA VAL A 37 -19.69 14.22 -23.01
C VAL A 37 -18.79 14.17 -21.75
N ASN A 38 -19.29 13.53 -20.68
CA ASN A 38 -18.54 13.31 -19.46
C ASN A 38 -18.28 11.81 -19.29
N LYS A 39 -17.08 11.47 -18.81
CA LYS A 39 -16.69 10.09 -18.48
C LYS A 39 -17.16 9.68 -17.06
N THR A 40 -18.34 10.13 -16.64
CA THR A 40 -18.96 9.74 -15.37
C THR A 40 -19.85 8.52 -15.55
N GLU A 41 -20.05 7.75 -14.49
CA GLU A 41 -20.93 6.58 -14.50
C GLU A 41 -22.36 6.96 -14.85
N GLU A 42 -22.87 8.07 -14.30
CA GLU A 42 -24.20 8.60 -14.60
C GLU A 42 -24.40 8.93 -16.09
N ALA A 43 -23.45 9.65 -16.68
CA ALA A 43 -23.49 10.00 -18.09
C ALA A 43 -23.44 8.75 -19.01
N LEU A 44 -22.68 7.73 -18.59
CA LEU A 44 -22.63 6.45 -19.29
C LEU A 44 -23.98 5.72 -19.22
N TYR A 45 -24.58 5.65 -18.03
CA TYR A 45 -25.90 5.01 -17.84
C TYR A 45 -27.00 5.70 -18.65
N ASP A 46 -27.05 7.03 -18.65
CA ASP A 46 -27.98 7.80 -19.48
C ASP A 46 -27.80 7.53 -20.98
N ALA A 47 -26.55 7.44 -21.44
CA ALA A 47 -26.26 7.12 -22.84
C ALA A 47 -26.72 5.70 -23.21
N VAL A 48 -26.44 4.72 -22.35
CA VAL A 48 -26.90 3.32 -22.55
C VAL A 48 -28.42 3.23 -22.55
N GLU A 49 -29.11 3.90 -21.65
CA GLU A 49 -30.58 3.91 -21.64
C GLU A 49 -31.18 4.51 -22.92
N LYS A 50 -30.61 5.60 -23.41
CA LYS A 50 -31.04 6.21 -24.69
C LYS A 50 -30.84 5.24 -25.86
N LEU A 51 -29.72 4.50 -25.90
CA LEU A 51 -29.45 3.51 -26.93
C LEU A 51 -30.38 2.30 -26.84
N LEU A 52 -30.66 1.79 -25.64
CA LEU A 52 -31.62 0.70 -25.44
C LEU A 52 -33.02 1.09 -25.89
N LYS A 53 -33.48 2.31 -25.59
CA LYS A 53 -34.75 2.85 -26.11
C LYS A 53 -34.75 2.96 -27.65
N LYS A 54 -33.65 3.40 -28.26
CA LYS A 54 -33.46 3.50 -29.71
C LYS A 54 -33.61 2.14 -30.39
N TYR A 55 -33.08 1.06 -29.77
CA TYR A 55 -33.15 -0.28 -30.31
C TYR A 55 -34.52 -0.94 -30.18
N LYS A 56 -35.46 -0.34 -29.43
CA LYS A 56 -36.83 -0.83 -29.20
C LYS A 56 -36.90 -2.30 -28.73
N THR A 57 -35.85 -2.77 -28.04
CA THR A 57 -35.75 -4.13 -27.51
C THR A 57 -36.38 -4.18 -26.13
N ARG A 58 -37.33 -5.09 -25.90
CA ARG A 58 -37.86 -5.37 -24.58
C ARG A 58 -36.85 -6.22 -23.83
N ILE A 59 -36.29 -5.69 -22.76
CA ILE A 59 -35.35 -6.38 -21.88
C ILE A 59 -35.89 -6.35 -20.47
N THR A 60 -35.56 -7.36 -19.68
CA THR A 60 -35.87 -7.39 -18.24
C THR A 60 -34.92 -6.46 -17.47
N ASP A 61 -35.28 -6.09 -16.24
CA ASP A 61 -34.41 -5.27 -15.39
C ASP A 61 -33.08 -5.99 -15.11
N SER A 62 -33.12 -7.31 -14.93
CA SER A 62 -31.90 -8.11 -14.78
C SER A 62 -31.00 -8.04 -16.03
N ALA A 63 -31.55 -8.20 -17.23
CA ALA A 63 -30.81 -8.05 -18.48
C ALA A 63 -30.21 -6.65 -18.64
N LYS A 64 -30.95 -5.61 -18.23
CA LYS A 64 -30.46 -4.22 -18.22
C LYS A 64 -29.25 -4.08 -17.29
N GLN A 65 -29.30 -4.63 -16.08
CA GLN A 65 -28.17 -4.60 -15.15
C GLN A 65 -26.94 -5.33 -15.71
N THR A 66 -27.12 -6.51 -16.29
CA THR A 66 -26.03 -7.24 -16.97
C THR A 66 -25.38 -6.41 -18.08
N ILE A 67 -26.19 -5.78 -18.94
CA ILE A 67 -25.69 -4.91 -20.01
C ILE A 67 -24.94 -3.72 -19.44
N LEU A 68 -25.50 -3.03 -18.44
CA LEU A 68 -24.85 -1.89 -17.78
C LEU A 68 -23.51 -2.28 -17.16
N TYR A 69 -23.45 -3.41 -16.45
CA TYR A 69 -22.21 -3.93 -15.87
C TYR A 69 -21.11 -4.12 -16.94
N HIS A 70 -21.42 -4.83 -18.02
CA HIS A 70 -20.45 -5.10 -19.09
C HIS A 70 -20.02 -3.85 -19.87
N ILE A 71 -20.91 -2.88 -20.02
CA ILE A 71 -20.58 -1.59 -20.65
C ILE A 71 -19.69 -0.77 -19.72
N LYS A 72 -20.05 -0.65 -18.42
CA LYS A 72 -19.24 0.03 -17.41
C LYS A 72 -17.84 -0.58 -17.33
N ALA A 73 -17.76 -1.91 -17.19
CA ALA A 73 -16.49 -2.63 -17.16
C ALA A 73 -15.61 -2.32 -18.37
N SER A 74 -16.20 -2.24 -19.57
CA SER A 74 -15.45 -2.01 -20.81
C SER A 74 -15.04 -0.56 -21.04
N VAL A 75 -15.85 0.41 -20.60
CA VAL A 75 -15.62 1.85 -20.88
C VAL A 75 -14.84 2.50 -19.75
N LEU A 76 -15.24 2.27 -18.51
CA LEU A 76 -14.66 2.89 -17.31
C LEU A 76 -13.73 1.93 -16.55
N GLY A 77 -14.05 0.63 -16.54
CA GLY A 77 -13.32 -0.40 -15.81
C GLY A 77 -12.21 -1.08 -16.61
N TRP A 78 -11.86 -2.30 -16.21
CA TRP A 78 -10.77 -3.10 -16.77
C TRP A 78 -11.25 -4.20 -17.77
N GLY A 79 -12.48 -4.09 -18.28
CA GLY A 79 -13.02 -5.04 -19.24
C GLY A 79 -13.22 -6.43 -18.64
N LYS A 80 -12.59 -7.47 -19.24
CA LYS A 80 -12.61 -8.86 -18.73
C LYS A 80 -12.04 -9.00 -17.32
N LEU A 81 -11.15 -8.10 -16.90
CA LEU A 81 -10.51 -8.13 -15.60
C LEU A 81 -11.31 -7.42 -14.50
N GLU A 82 -12.48 -6.88 -14.82
CA GLU A 82 -13.28 -6.13 -13.85
C GLU A 82 -13.62 -6.95 -12.59
N PRO A 83 -14.02 -8.23 -12.68
CA PRO A 83 -14.26 -9.04 -11.48
C PRO A 83 -13.03 -9.17 -10.58
N LEU A 84 -11.82 -9.28 -11.18
CA LEU A 84 -10.57 -9.34 -10.42
C LEU A 84 -10.20 -7.97 -9.82
N ARG A 85 -10.60 -6.88 -10.47
CA ARG A 85 -10.41 -5.53 -9.96
C ARG A 85 -11.29 -5.26 -8.73
N GLU A 86 -12.52 -5.76 -8.76
CA GLU A 86 -13.52 -5.53 -7.70
C GLU A 86 -13.25 -6.37 -6.44
N ASP A 87 -12.60 -7.53 -6.56
CA ASP A 87 -12.24 -8.34 -5.40
C ASP A 87 -11.05 -7.73 -4.64
N GLU A 88 -11.30 -7.23 -3.44
CA GLU A 88 -10.30 -6.53 -2.60
C GLU A 88 -9.21 -7.46 -2.03
N ASP A 89 -9.43 -8.78 -2.03
CA ASP A 89 -8.46 -9.77 -1.56
C ASP A 89 -7.44 -10.17 -2.62
N ILE A 90 -7.63 -9.75 -3.87
CA ILE A 90 -6.63 -9.92 -4.92
C ILE A 90 -5.61 -8.78 -4.84
N GLU A 91 -4.34 -9.13 -4.65
CA GLU A 91 -3.22 -8.19 -4.57
C GLU A 91 -2.54 -8.00 -5.93
N ASP A 92 -2.23 -9.11 -6.64
CA ASP A 92 -1.58 -9.08 -7.95
C ASP A 92 -2.37 -9.85 -8.99
N ILE A 93 -2.34 -9.38 -10.25
CA ILE A 93 -2.92 -10.04 -11.42
C ILE A 93 -1.83 -10.15 -12.48
N SER A 94 -1.59 -11.36 -12.98
CA SER A 94 -0.53 -11.65 -13.96
C SER A 94 -1.07 -12.34 -15.20
N CYS A 95 -0.68 -11.82 -16.37
CA CYS A 95 -0.94 -12.42 -17.68
C CYS A 95 0.39 -12.74 -18.36
N VAL A 96 0.64 -14.01 -18.60
CA VAL A 96 1.90 -14.50 -19.20
C VAL A 96 1.79 -14.83 -20.69
N GLY A 97 0.66 -14.49 -21.31
CA GLY A 97 0.34 -14.73 -22.72
C GLY A 97 -1.13 -15.14 -22.92
N TRP A 98 -1.65 -14.99 -24.13
CA TRP A 98 -3.07 -15.20 -24.44
C TRP A 98 -3.51 -16.67 -24.34
N GLU A 99 -2.61 -17.62 -24.57
CA GLU A 99 -2.92 -19.07 -24.48
C GLU A 99 -3.08 -19.56 -23.02
N TYR A 100 -2.71 -18.75 -22.05
CA TYR A 100 -2.68 -19.10 -20.64
C TYR A 100 -3.81 -18.40 -19.88
N PRO A 101 -4.30 -19.00 -18.77
CA PRO A 101 -5.19 -18.30 -17.87
C PRO A 101 -4.50 -17.13 -17.21
N LEU A 102 -5.27 -16.22 -16.64
CA LEU A 102 -4.72 -15.23 -15.74
C LEU A 102 -4.37 -15.89 -14.40
N TYR A 103 -3.28 -15.46 -13.82
CA TYR A 103 -2.86 -15.84 -12.47
C TYR A 103 -3.07 -14.67 -11.54
N ILE A 104 -3.49 -14.96 -10.34
CA ILE A 104 -3.68 -13.95 -9.28
C ILE A 104 -2.90 -14.35 -8.04
N TYR A 105 -2.46 -13.35 -7.30
CA TYR A 105 -2.08 -13.50 -5.91
C TYR A 105 -3.23 -13.03 -5.03
N HIS A 106 -3.88 -13.97 -4.37
CA HIS A 106 -5.01 -13.72 -3.49
C HIS A 106 -4.56 -13.85 -2.03
N ARG A 107 -5.04 -12.98 -1.16
CA ARG A 107 -4.58 -12.87 0.24
C ARG A 107 -4.69 -14.18 1.02
N THR A 108 -5.79 -14.91 0.85
CA THR A 108 -6.04 -16.19 1.52
C THR A 108 -5.65 -17.40 0.66
N LEU A 109 -5.98 -17.36 -0.65
CA LEU A 109 -5.76 -18.48 -1.58
C LEU A 109 -4.34 -18.50 -2.17
N ARG A 110 -3.57 -17.40 -2.06
CA ARG A 110 -2.21 -17.22 -2.61
C ARG A 110 -2.17 -17.20 -4.14
N ASP A 111 -1.17 -17.89 -4.71
CA ASP A 111 -1.02 -18.02 -6.16
C ASP A 111 -2.06 -18.98 -6.71
N VAL A 112 -3.02 -18.45 -7.44
CA VAL A 112 -4.16 -19.22 -7.98
C VAL A 112 -4.33 -18.91 -9.45
N GLU A 113 -4.68 -19.94 -10.21
CA GLU A 113 -5.13 -19.83 -11.59
C GLU A 113 -6.60 -19.38 -11.62
N THR A 114 -6.96 -18.50 -12.55
CA THR A 114 -8.35 -18.05 -12.75
C THR A 114 -9.00 -18.77 -13.93
N ASP A 115 -10.32 -18.64 -14.05
CA ASP A 115 -11.08 -19.08 -15.22
C ASP A 115 -11.05 -18.07 -16.38
N ILE A 116 -10.36 -16.92 -16.23
CA ILE A 116 -10.27 -15.88 -17.26
C ILE A 116 -9.12 -16.18 -18.22
N ARG A 117 -9.40 -16.15 -19.53
CA ARG A 117 -8.42 -16.26 -20.62
C ARG A 117 -8.71 -15.23 -21.70
N PHE A 118 -7.70 -14.89 -22.49
CA PHE A 118 -7.88 -14.14 -23.72
C PHE A 118 -8.14 -15.10 -24.88
N ASP A 119 -9.02 -14.70 -25.80
CA ASP A 119 -9.45 -15.56 -26.90
C ASP A 119 -8.45 -15.55 -28.08
N SER A 120 -7.61 -14.51 -28.15
CA SER A 120 -6.57 -14.39 -29.17
C SER A 120 -5.43 -13.44 -28.72
N ALA A 121 -4.31 -13.52 -29.44
CA ALA A 121 -3.18 -12.59 -29.25
C ALA A 121 -3.59 -11.13 -29.51
N GLU A 122 -4.45 -10.89 -30.49
CA GLU A 122 -4.94 -9.56 -30.84
C GLU A 122 -5.80 -8.95 -29.73
N GLU A 123 -6.61 -9.76 -29.06
CA GLU A 123 -7.40 -9.30 -27.90
C GLU A 123 -6.49 -8.88 -26.76
N LEU A 124 -5.45 -9.67 -26.46
CA LEU A 124 -4.47 -9.33 -25.45
C LEU A 124 -3.66 -8.08 -25.81
N ASP A 125 -3.19 -7.97 -27.06
CA ASP A 125 -2.48 -6.80 -27.56
C ASP A 125 -3.33 -5.53 -27.44
N HIS A 126 -4.61 -5.63 -27.76
CA HIS A 126 -5.55 -4.52 -27.60
C HIS A 126 -5.74 -4.13 -26.13
N THR A 127 -5.84 -5.12 -25.24
CA THR A 127 -5.97 -4.89 -23.80
C THR A 127 -4.73 -4.20 -23.22
N VAL A 128 -3.54 -4.64 -23.60
CA VAL A 128 -2.27 -4.02 -23.21
C VAL A 128 -2.17 -2.58 -23.70
N ALA A 129 -2.53 -2.33 -24.97
CA ALA A 129 -2.55 -0.97 -25.51
C ALA A 129 -3.59 -0.06 -24.79
N LEU A 130 -4.75 -0.62 -24.45
CA LEU A 130 -5.78 0.10 -23.69
C LEU A 130 -5.31 0.47 -22.28
N PHE A 131 -4.61 -0.43 -21.57
CA PHE A 131 -4.03 -0.12 -20.26
C PHE A 131 -2.95 0.96 -20.37
N ALA A 132 -2.08 0.90 -21.37
CA ALA A 132 -1.11 1.97 -21.61
C ALA A 132 -1.81 3.33 -21.82
N GLN A 133 -2.87 3.37 -22.63
CA GLN A 133 -3.67 4.58 -22.85
C GLN A 133 -4.37 5.07 -21.57
N LYS A 134 -4.95 4.17 -20.76
CA LYS A 134 -5.56 4.52 -19.45
C LYS A 134 -4.53 5.09 -18.47
N ALA A 135 -3.27 4.67 -18.56
CA ALA A 135 -2.17 5.22 -17.80
C ALA A 135 -1.60 6.53 -18.41
N GLY A 136 -2.23 7.08 -19.46
CA GLY A 136 -1.76 8.29 -20.14
C GLY A 136 -0.46 8.11 -20.93
N LYS A 137 -0.09 6.87 -21.24
CA LYS A 137 1.14 6.51 -21.93
C LYS A 137 0.88 5.76 -23.22
N GLN A 138 1.92 5.53 -24.01
CA GLN A 138 1.86 4.74 -25.25
C GLN A 138 2.85 3.59 -25.19
N ILE A 139 2.44 2.42 -25.70
CA ILE A 139 3.30 1.26 -25.88
C ILE A 139 3.35 0.90 -27.38
N SER A 140 4.50 0.50 -27.88
CA SER A 140 4.69 0.21 -29.31
C SER A 140 5.81 -0.83 -29.50
N LEU A 141 6.00 -1.26 -30.74
CA LEU A 141 7.13 -2.16 -31.08
C LEU A 141 8.50 -1.51 -30.85
N ALA A 142 8.59 -0.19 -30.95
CA ALA A 142 9.83 0.55 -30.67
C ALA A 142 10.08 0.71 -29.17
N ASN A 143 8.99 0.84 -28.37
CA ASN A 143 9.05 0.92 -26.91
C ASN A 143 8.12 -0.14 -26.32
N PRO A 144 8.56 -1.42 -26.30
CA PRO A 144 7.70 -2.55 -25.98
C PRO A 144 7.55 -2.85 -24.50
N ILE A 145 8.21 -2.12 -23.62
CA ILE A 145 8.15 -2.25 -22.16
C ILE A 145 7.60 -0.95 -21.58
N LEU A 146 6.65 -1.07 -20.66
CA LEU A 146 6.04 0.09 -20.01
C LEU A 146 5.74 -0.22 -18.55
N ASP A 147 6.25 0.63 -17.66
CA ASP A 147 5.83 0.72 -16.27
C ASP A 147 4.97 1.97 -16.08
N ALA A 148 3.81 1.81 -15.44
CA ALA A 148 2.86 2.89 -15.27
C ALA A 148 2.01 2.72 -14.01
N THR A 149 1.29 3.80 -13.66
CA THR A 149 0.26 3.78 -12.62
C THR A 149 -1.08 4.07 -13.27
N LEU A 150 -2.09 3.29 -12.96
CA LEU A 150 -3.47 3.49 -13.41
C LEU A 150 -4.16 4.58 -12.59
N GLU A 151 -5.32 5.08 -13.06
CA GLU A 151 -6.08 6.14 -12.38
C GLU A 151 -6.51 5.76 -10.95
N ASP A 152 -6.69 4.47 -10.66
CA ASP A 152 -7.04 3.97 -9.32
C ASP A 152 -5.84 3.76 -8.40
N GLY A 153 -4.63 4.14 -8.83
CA GLY A 153 -3.39 3.97 -8.08
C GLY A 153 -2.69 2.63 -8.29
N SER A 154 -3.31 1.67 -8.98
CA SER A 154 -2.70 0.37 -9.25
C SER A 154 -1.48 0.50 -10.17
N ARG A 155 -0.40 -0.19 -9.84
CA ARG A 155 0.81 -0.25 -10.67
C ARG A 155 0.66 -1.30 -11.75
N ILE A 156 1.07 -0.99 -12.97
CA ILE A 156 1.03 -1.93 -14.08
C ILE A 156 2.36 -1.96 -14.82
N GLN A 157 2.86 -3.16 -15.05
CA GLN A 157 3.98 -3.44 -15.92
C GLN A 157 3.47 -4.15 -17.17
N LEU A 158 3.80 -3.64 -18.33
CA LEU A 158 3.34 -4.12 -19.63
C LEU A 158 4.52 -4.53 -20.51
N THR A 159 4.36 -5.62 -21.26
CA THR A 159 5.19 -5.89 -22.44
C THR A 159 4.31 -6.04 -23.68
N PHE A 160 4.81 -5.61 -24.85
CA PHE A 160 4.00 -5.56 -26.05
C PHE A 160 4.50 -6.52 -27.12
N LYS A 161 3.59 -7.38 -27.56
CA LYS A 161 3.81 -8.43 -28.57
C LYS A 161 4.99 -9.34 -28.21
N ASN A 162 5.47 -10.06 -29.20
CA ASN A 162 6.59 -10.99 -29.05
C ASN A 162 7.98 -10.33 -29.17
N VAL A 163 8.07 -9.02 -28.91
CA VAL A 163 9.36 -8.30 -28.96
C VAL A 163 10.21 -8.62 -27.74
N VAL A 164 9.58 -8.69 -26.56
CA VAL A 164 10.24 -8.95 -25.29
C VAL A 164 9.96 -10.38 -24.80
N SER A 165 8.70 -10.78 -24.84
CA SER A 165 8.25 -12.11 -24.42
C SER A 165 7.93 -12.98 -25.64
N PRO A 166 8.51 -14.19 -25.77
CA PRO A 166 8.15 -15.12 -26.86
C PRO A 166 6.68 -15.54 -26.87
N ARG A 167 5.98 -15.39 -25.74
CA ARG A 167 4.57 -15.75 -25.57
C ARG A 167 3.60 -14.64 -25.98
N GLY A 168 4.10 -13.54 -26.55
CA GLY A 168 3.30 -12.36 -26.92
C GLY A 168 3.28 -11.30 -25.84
N SER A 169 2.26 -10.46 -25.87
CA SER A 169 2.06 -9.43 -24.86
C SER A 169 1.85 -10.03 -23.47
N THR A 170 2.33 -9.34 -22.46
CA THR A 170 2.13 -9.71 -21.04
C THR A 170 1.79 -8.48 -20.22
N PHE A 171 1.19 -8.70 -19.06
CA PHE A 171 1.06 -7.66 -18.05
C PHE A 171 1.10 -8.23 -16.63
N THR A 172 1.54 -7.39 -15.71
CA THR A 172 1.39 -7.63 -14.27
C THR A 172 0.80 -6.38 -13.66
N ILE A 173 -0.30 -6.54 -12.93
CA ILE A 173 -0.97 -5.45 -12.22
C ILE A 173 -0.85 -5.73 -10.73
N ARG A 174 -0.27 -4.78 -9.98
CA ARG A 174 -0.31 -4.74 -8.53
C ARG A 174 -1.40 -3.78 -8.11
N LYS A 175 -2.49 -4.31 -7.57
CA LYS A 175 -3.66 -3.53 -7.20
C LYS A 175 -3.37 -2.57 -6.06
N PHE A 176 -3.86 -1.36 -6.20
CA PHE A 176 -3.85 -0.39 -5.11
C PHE A 176 -4.99 -0.69 -4.13
N ARG A 177 -4.65 -0.78 -2.84
CA ARG A 177 -5.65 -0.97 -1.80
C ARG A 177 -6.26 0.38 -1.41
N LYS A 178 -7.57 0.51 -1.55
CA LYS A 178 -8.29 1.76 -1.24
C LYS A 178 -8.37 2.07 0.24
N THR A 179 -8.46 1.04 1.09
CA THR A 179 -8.56 1.19 2.54
C THR A 179 -7.27 0.68 3.18
N PRO A 180 -6.42 1.56 3.74
CA PRO A 180 -5.20 1.13 4.42
C PRO A 180 -5.52 0.28 5.65
N TYR A 181 -4.57 -0.55 6.07
CA TYR A 181 -4.63 -1.22 7.36
C TYR A 181 -4.44 -0.21 8.50
N SER A 182 -5.28 -0.31 9.51
CA SER A 182 -5.11 0.43 10.76
C SER A 182 -4.11 -0.25 11.70
N VAL A 183 -3.72 0.44 12.78
CA VAL A 183 -2.93 -0.18 13.85
C VAL A 183 -3.69 -1.34 14.52
N ILE A 184 -5.02 -1.27 14.58
CA ILE A 184 -5.87 -2.34 15.11
C ILE A 184 -5.85 -3.57 14.20
N ASP A 185 -5.88 -3.39 12.87
CA ASP A 185 -5.68 -4.51 11.94
C ASP A 185 -4.34 -5.21 12.14
N LEU A 186 -3.26 -4.45 12.38
CA LEU A 186 -1.94 -5.02 12.60
C LEU A 186 -1.86 -5.81 13.92
N ILE A 187 -2.57 -5.37 14.96
CA ILE A 187 -2.73 -6.11 16.21
C ILE A 187 -3.57 -7.36 15.97
N LYS A 188 -4.72 -7.24 15.33
CA LYS A 188 -5.65 -8.34 15.02
C LYS A 188 -4.98 -9.45 14.21
N ASN A 189 -4.10 -9.08 13.27
CA ASN A 189 -3.32 -10.01 12.44
C ASN A 189 -2.04 -10.51 13.14
N HIS A 190 -1.83 -10.18 14.41
CA HIS A 190 -0.62 -10.50 15.18
C HIS A 190 0.69 -10.07 14.50
N THR A 191 0.64 -9.05 13.63
CA THR A 191 1.87 -8.47 13.05
C THR A 191 2.66 -7.75 14.13
N PHE A 192 1.96 -7.13 15.06
CA PHE A 192 2.47 -6.49 16.27
C PHE A 192 1.64 -6.91 17.48
N THR A 193 2.26 -6.92 18.65
CA THR A 193 1.54 -6.97 19.93
C THR A 193 0.98 -5.60 20.29
N VAL A 194 0.05 -5.54 21.22
CA VAL A 194 -0.50 -4.25 21.71
C VAL A 194 0.58 -3.43 22.39
N GLU A 195 1.50 -4.06 23.12
CA GLU A 195 2.64 -3.41 23.80
C GLU A 195 3.59 -2.77 22.79
N GLU A 196 3.90 -3.43 21.68
CA GLU A 196 4.70 -2.85 20.60
C GLU A 196 3.99 -1.62 19.99
N MET A 197 2.67 -1.68 19.79
CA MET A 197 1.89 -0.55 19.26
C MET A 197 1.82 0.61 20.24
N VAL A 198 1.71 0.37 21.53
CA VAL A 198 1.79 1.41 22.56
C VAL A 198 3.17 2.09 22.56
N PHE A 199 4.25 1.31 22.46
CA PHE A 199 5.59 1.85 22.34
C PHE A 199 5.75 2.72 21.08
N LEU A 200 5.26 2.24 19.93
CA LEU A 200 5.29 2.99 18.68
C LEU A 200 4.44 4.27 18.75
N TRP A 201 3.32 4.24 19.47
CA TRP A 201 2.53 5.44 19.72
C TRP A 201 3.35 6.50 20.44
N PHE A 202 4.01 6.15 21.55
CA PHE A 202 4.93 7.05 22.23
C PHE A 202 6.05 7.53 21.28
N ALA A 203 6.70 6.61 20.58
CA ALA A 203 7.80 6.95 19.70
C ALA A 203 7.40 7.97 18.63
N VAL A 204 6.25 7.75 17.97
CA VAL A 204 5.73 8.67 16.94
C VAL A 204 5.36 10.00 17.55
N GLU A 205 4.60 10.01 18.64
CA GLU A 205 4.12 11.25 19.29
C GLU A 205 5.25 12.13 19.82
N TYR A 206 6.35 11.51 20.26
CA TYR A 206 7.54 12.21 20.75
C TYR A 206 8.66 12.34 19.69
N ASN A 207 8.27 12.36 18.42
CA ASN A 207 9.14 12.72 17.29
C ASN A 207 10.37 11.83 17.12
N ARG A 208 10.26 10.51 17.31
CA ARG A 208 11.35 9.57 17.01
C ARG A 208 11.35 9.19 15.54
N SER A 209 12.51 9.29 14.90
CA SER A 209 12.70 8.87 13.53
C SER A 209 12.74 7.35 13.42
N ILE A 210 11.98 6.79 12.47
CA ILE A 210 11.73 5.35 12.36
C ILE A 210 12.10 4.83 10.98
N LEU A 211 12.92 3.78 10.93
CA LEU A 211 13.21 3.02 9.72
C LEU A 211 12.63 1.61 9.80
N ILE A 212 11.75 1.25 8.87
CA ILE A 212 11.15 -0.08 8.81
C ILE A 212 11.90 -0.91 7.77
N ILE A 213 12.56 -1.98 8.21
CA ILE A 213 13.31 -2.87 7.35
C ILE A 213 12.61 -4.22 7.19
N GLY A 214 12.88 -4.89 6.08
CA GLY A 214 12.32 -6.22 5.81
C GLY A 214 12.42 -6.59 4.34
N GLY A 215 12.18 -7.85 4.03
CA GLY A 215 12.12 -8.37 2.67
C GLY A 215 10.94 -7.88 1.86
N THR A 216 10.82 -8.36 0.62
CA THR A 216 9.65 -8.09 -0.23
C THR A 216 8.39 -8.69 0.40
N ALA A 217 7.27 -7.96 0.33
CA ALA A 217 5.97 -8.36 0.86
C ALA A 217 5.96 -8.67 2.38
N SER A 218 6.91 -8.12 3.17
CA SER A 218 6.92 -8.25 4.63
C SER A 218 5.96 -7.32 5.36
N GLY A 219 5.34 -6.34 4.65
CA GLY A 219 4.37 -5.40 5.22
C GLY A 219 4.95 -4.04 5.64
N LYS A 220 6.17 -3.69 5.19
CA LYS A 220 6.85 -2.43 5.55
C LYS A 220 6.00 -1.18 5.30
N THR A 221 5.54 -0.99 4.06
CA THR A 221 4.71 0.17 3.67
C THR A 221 3.37 0.16 4.41
N THR A 222 2.81 -1.03 4.66
CA THR A 222 1.59 -1.20 5.45
C THR A 222 1.78 -0.69 6.87
N THR A 223 2.87 -1.09 7.52
CA THR A 223 3.21 -0.62 8.88
C THR A 223 3.53 0.87 8.89
N LEU A 224 4.33 1.34 7.91
CA LEU A 224 4.63 2.77 7.77
C LEU A 224 3.33 3.59 7.71
N ASN A 225 2.37 3.15 6.91
CA ASN A 225 1.09 3.83 6.79
C ASN A 225 0.27 3.75 8.08
N ALA A 226 0.18 2.59 8.72
CA ALA A 226 -0.61 2.39 9.93
C ALA A 226 -0.10 3.27 11.10
N ILE A 227 1.21 3.32 11.35
CA ILE A 227 1.77 4.10 12.46
C ILE A 227 1.59 5.62 12.28
N THR A 228 1.28 6.10 11.07
CA THR A 228 0.94 7.52 10.86
C THR A 228 -0.31 7.94 11.63
N GLN A 229 -1.18 7.01 12.01
CA GLN A 229 -2.35 7.29 12.86
C GLN A 229 -1.94 7.83 14.24
N PHE A 230 -0.72 7.56 14.67
CA PHE A 230 -0.13 8.08 15.91
C PHE A 230 0.52 9.46 15.77
N ILE A 231 0.53 10.06 14.60
CA ILE A 231 1.01 11.45 14.44
C ILE A 231 -0.05 12.41 15.00
N PRO A 232 0.34 13.47 15.74
CA PRO A 232 -0.59 14.48 16.22
C PRO A 232 -1.43 15.09 15.08
N PRO A 233 -2.74 15.37 15.30
CA PRO A 233 -3.68 15.71 14.22
C PRO A 233 -3.39 17.02 13.49
N LEU A 234 -2.70 17.98 14.16
CA LEU A 234 -2.36 19.29 13.59
C LEU A 234 -0.95 19.35 13.00
N ALA A 235 -0.14 18.30 13.22
CA ALA A 235 1.24 18.25 12.75
C ALA A 235 1.31 18.39 11.23
N LYS A 236 2.33 19.11 10.76
CA LYS A 236 2.60 19.22 9.32
C LYS A 236 3.35 18.00 8.82
N ILE A 237 2.71 17.26 7.91
CA ILE A 237 3.26 16.03 7.33
C ILE A 237 3.53 16.23 5.84
N VAL A 238 4.71 15.83 5.40
CA VAL A 238 5.05 15.74 3.98
C VAL A 238 5.40 14.29 3.67
N THR A 239 4.69 13.69 2.72
CA THR A 239 5.01 12.34 2.21
C THR A 239 5.61 12.43 0.82
N LEU A 240 6.64 11.64 0.57
CA LEU A 240 7.43 11.62 -0.66
C LEU A 240 7.56 10.18 -1.15
N GLU A 241 7.07 9.92 -2.36
CA GLU A 241 6.99 8.57 -2.89
C GLU A 241 7.32 8.52 -4.39
N ASP A 242 7.86 7.41 -4.84
CA ASP A 242 7.99 7.12 -6.29
C ASP A 242 6.61 6.88 -6.91
N THR A 243 5.73 6.22 -6.16
CA THR A 243 4.31 6.01 -6.49
C THR A 243 3.51 6.14 -5.21
N GLY A 244 2.42 6.88 -5.22
CA GLY A 244 1.60 7.14 -4.04
C GLY A 244 0.95 5.86 -3.51
N GLU A 245 1.41 5.38 -2.37
CA GLU A 245 0.85 4.24 -1.63
C GLU A 245 0.33 4.65 -0.26
N LEU A 246 0.84 5.76 0.29
CA LEU A 246 0.47 6.25 1.61
C LEU A 246 -0.86 7.02 1.57
N MET A 247 -1.67 6.80 2.58
CA MET A 247 -2.96 7.47 2.76
C MET A 247 -3.11 7.88 4.22
N LEU A 248 -3.11 9.18 4.48
CA LEU A 248 -3.20 9.73 5.83
C LEU A 248 -4.56 10.38 6.09
N CYS A 249 -4.96 10.46 7.37
CA CYS A 249 -6.20 11.13 7.79
C CYS A 249 -6.01 12.58 8.21
N HIS A 250 -4.78 13.12 8.09
CA HIS A 250 -4.42 14.45 8.58
C HIS A 250 -4.81 15.56 7.62
N GLY A 251 -5.36 16.65 8.15
CA GLY A 251 -5.72 17.83 7.33
C GLY A 251 -4.50 18.60 6.82
N ASN A 252 -3.38 18.61 7.58
CA ASN A 252 -2.14 19.30 7.22
C ASN A 252 -1.12 18.32 6.59
N TRP A 253 -1.61 17.47 5.69
CA TRP A 253 -0.81 16.51 4.96
C TRP A 253 -0.59 16.96 3.52
N GLN A 254 0.67 16.96 3.09
CA GLN A 254 1.08 17.27 1.72
C GLN A 254 1.70 16.04 1.06
N PRO A 255 0.95 15.28 0.24
CA PRO A 255 1.51 14.20 -0.56
C PRO A 255 2.30 14.76 -1.75
N SER A 256 3.45 14.17 -2.03
CA SER A 256 4.26 14.46 -3.22
C SER A 256 4.74 13.16 -3.84
N VAL A 257 4.52 13.01 -5.13
CA VAL A 257 4.87 11.81 -5.89
C VAL A 257 5.76 12.20 -7.06
N VAL A 258 6.76 11.39 -7.36
CA VAL A 258 7.61 11.58 -8.54
C VAL A 258 6.75 11.56 -9.79
N PRO A 259 6.78 12.65 -10.63
CA PRO A 259 5.93 12.69 -11.82
C PRO A 259 6.33 11.61 -12.84
N PRO A 260 5.42 10.72 -13.27
CA PRO A 260 5.75 9.61 -14.17
C PRO A 260 6.30 10.03 -15.55
N ALA A 261 6.05 11.27 -15.94
CA ALA A 261 6.44 11.82 -17.25
C ALA A 261 7.73 12.68 -17.20
N SER A 262 8.30 12.91 -16.01
CA SER A 262 9.46 13.77 -15.84
C SER A 262 10.71 12.94 -15.54
N GLU A 263 11.67 12.96 -16.45
CA GLU A 263 13.01 12.40 -16.20
C GLU A 263 13.88 13.33 -15.32
N SER A 264 13.44 14.56 -15.11
CA SER A 264 14.21 15.62 -14.43
C SER A 264 13.93 15.74 -12.93
N ILE A 265 12.78 15.24 -12.43
CA ILE A 265 12.41 15.31 -11.02
C ILE A 265 12.53 13.91 -10.41
N THR A 266 13.39 13.79 -9.42
CA THR A 266 13.66 12.55 -8.70
C THR A 266 13.13 12.60 -7.27
N LEU A 267 13.05 11.47 -6.60
CA LEU A 267 12.70 11.42 -5.18
C LEU A 267 13.70 12.23 -4.32
N PHE A 268 14.99 12.24 -4.71
CA PHE A 268 16.01 13.07 -4.08
C PHE A 268 15.66 14.58 -4.14
N ASP A 269 15.19 15.07 -5.30
CA ASP A 269 14.79 16.47 -5.46
C ASP A 269 13.58 16.80 -4.59
N LEU A 270 12.62 15.89 -4.50
CA LEU A 270 11.45 16.05 -3.64
C LEU A 270 11.84 16.11 -2.16
N VAL A 271 12.72 15.22 -1.67
CA VAL A 271 13.23 15.25 -0.29
C VAL A 271 13.94 16.56 -0.01
N THR A 272 14.83 16.98 -0.91
CA THR A 272 15.59 18.25 -0.76
C THR A 272 14.67 19.48 -0.72
N ALA A 273 13.64 19.50 -1.55
CA ALA A 273 12.68 20.59 -1.59
C ALA A 273 11.79 20.64 -0.33
N SER A 274 11.41 19.47 0.19
CA SER A 274 10.52 19.34 1.35
C SER A 274 11.11 19.91 2.65
N MET A 275 12.42 19.85 2.83
CA MET A 275 13.10 20.45 4.00
C MET A 275 12.84 21.97 4.14
N ARG A 276 12.57 22.67 3.01
CA ARG A 276 12.20 24.09 3.01
C ARG A 276 10.74 24.35 3.37
N GLN A 277 9.91 23.31 3.40
CA GLN A 277 8.50 23.39 3.75
C GLN A 277 8.25 23.31 5.27
N ARG A 278 9.30 23.08 6.06
CA ARG A 278 9.29 22.93 7.52
C ARG A 278 8.28 21.86 7.97
N PRO A 279 8.35 20.61 7.48
CA PRO A 279 7.52 19.55 8.00
C PRO A 279 7.93 19.19 9.41
N GLU A 280 6.97 18.83 10.26
CA GLU A 280 7.25 18.16 11.52
C GLU A 280 7.57 16.69 11.27
N TYR A 281 6.86 16.08 10.33
CA TYR A 281 7.09 14.69 9.90
C TYR A 281 7.37 14.65 8.41
N LEU A 282 8.52 14.09 8.07
CA LEU A 282 8.95 13.82 6.71
C LEU A 282 8.88 12.29 6.47
N ILE A 283 7.98 11.86 5.61
CA ILE A 283 7.77 10.42 5.35
C ILE A 283 8.21 10.11 3.93
N VAL A 284 9.25 9.29 3.80
CA VAL A 284 9.73 8.80 2.51
C VAL A 284 9.27 7.35 2.35
N GLY A 285 8.42 7.06 1.36
CA GLY A 285 7.79 5.75 1.23
C GLY A 285 8.79 4.60 1.25
N GLU A 286 9.82 4.67 0.39
CA GLU A 286 10.95 3.73 0.38
C GLU A 286 12.24 4.48 -0.01
N VAL A 287 13.33 4.18 0.67
CA VAL A 287 14.67 4.68 0.31
C VAL A 287 15.53 3.54 -0.22
N ARG A 288 16.20 3.80 -1.36
CA ARG A 288 17.05 2.82 -2.05
C ARG A 288 18.20 3.44 -2.86
N GLY A 289 18.17 4.77 -3.04
CA GLY A 289 19.10 5.54 -3.85
C GLY A 289 19.59 6.81 -3.15
N LYS A 290 19.84 7.86 -3.91
CA LYS A 290 20.40 9.14 -3.42
C LYS A 290 19.49 9.85 -2.40
N GLU A 291 18.18 9.66 -2.49
CA GLU A 291 17.20 10.19 -1.53
C GLU A 291 17.48 9.71 -0.09
N THR A 292 18.13 8.56 0.08
CA THR A 292 18.56 8.05 1.39
C THR A 292 19.46 9.06 2.09
N THR A 293 20.45 9.60 1.39
CA THR A 293 21.36 10.61 1.94
C THR A 293 20.61 11.88 2.35
N ALA A 294 19.68 12.33 1.51
CA ALA A 294 18.89 13.53 1.81
C ALA A 294 17.96 13.31 3.03
N MET A 295 17.37 12.13 3.17
CA MET A 295 16.56 11.77 4.35
C MET A 295 17.41 11.78 5.63
N PHE A 296 18.58 11.15 5.63
CA PHE A 296 19.47 11.18 6.81
C PHE A 296 19.98 12.59 7.12
N GLN A 297 20.17 13.45 6.11
CA GLN A 297 20.46 14.87 6.33
C GLN A 297 19.27 15.58 7.00
N ALA A 298 18.03 15.27 6.61
CA ALA A 298 16.84 15.82 7.25
C ALA A 298 16.76 15.39 8.72
N ILE A 299 17.02 14.11 9.05
CA ILE A 299 17.05 13.62 10.43
C ILE A 299 18.11 14.38 11.24
N ASN A 300 19.33 14.50 10.71
CA ASN A 300 20.42 15.23 11.38
C ASN A 300 20.13 16.72 11.63
N THR A 301 19.25 17.32 10.83
CA THR A 301 18.80 18.71 10.99
C THR A 301 17.54 18.83 11.84
N GLY A 302 17.09 17.75 12.48
CA GLY A 302 16.01 17.74 13.46
C GLY A 302 14.61 17.50 12.90
N HIS A 303 14.49 17.03 11.65
CA HIS A 303 13.20 16.62 11.08
C HIS A 303 12.91 15.17 11.46
N THR A 304 11.78 14.92 12.10
CA THR A 304 11.31 13.55 12.35
C THR A 304 11.03 12.86 11.02
N SER A 305 11.70 11.76 10.76
CA SER A 305 11.58 11.09 9.46
C SER A 305 11.22 9.61 9.60
N PHE A 306 10.26 9.18 8.78
CA PHE A 306 9.89 7.78 8.64
C PHE A 306 10.19 7.28 7.24
N SER A 307 10.66 6.05 7.13
CA SER A 307 10.84 5.42 5.83
C SER A 307 10.86 3.90 5.92
N THR A 308 10.80 3.26 4.74
CA THR A 308 11.06 1.83 4.61
C THR A 308 12.37 1.59 3.86
N PHE A 309 13.05 0.51 4.21
CA PHE A 309 14.29 0.08 3.56
C PHE A 309 14.31 -1.43 3.33
N HIS A 310 14.79 -1.86 2.20
CA HIS A 310 14.80 -3.28 1.86
C HIS A 310 16.06 -3.97 2.39
N ALA A 311 15.98 -4.57 3.59
CA ALA A 311 17.04 -5.34 4.20
C ALA A 311 16.47 -6.50 5.02
N GLY A 312 17.19 -7.61 5.11
CA GLY A 312 16.72 -8.80 5.84
C GLY A 312 16.78 -8.66 7.36
N ASP A 313 17.72 -7.86 7.86
CA ASP A 313 17.96 -7.54 9.27
C ASP A 313 18.74 -6.23 9.40
N PHE A 314 18.91 -5.75 10.64
CA PHE A 314 19.60 -4.49 10.92
C PHE A 314 21.06 -4.47 10.46
N ARG A 315 21.79 -5.55 10.67
CA ARG A 315 23.19 -5.65 10.24
C ARG A 315 23.34 -5.50 8.71
N ASN A 316 22.46 -6.17 7.96
CA ASN A 316 22.40 -6.04 6.51
C ASN A 316 21.97 -4.63 6.08
N ALA A 317 21.06 -3.98 6.83
CA ALA A 317 20.67 -2.60 6.57
C ALA A 317 21.88 -1.67 6.73
N VAL A 318 22.59 -1.72 7.85
CA VAL A 318 23.80 -0.89 8.10
C VAL A 318 24.85 -1.13 7.02
N ASN A 319 25.17 -2.39 6.71
CA ASN A 319 26.13 -2.72 5.67
C ASN A 319 25.77 -2.10 4.31
N ARG A 320 24.49 -2.11 3.94
CA ARG A 320 24.03 -1.50 2.68
C ARG A 320 24.03 0.02 2.70
N LEU A 321 23.72 0.62 3.85
CA LEU A 321 23.76 2.07 4.04
C LEU A 321 25.18 2.62 3.95
N GLU A 322 26.14 1.97 4.61
CA GLU A 322 27.55 2.42 4.68
C GLU A 322 28.33 2.21 3.38
N ASN A 323 27.96 1.21 2.58
CA ASN A 323 28.71 0.83 1.39
C ASN A 323 28.09 1.41 0.09
N PRO A 324 28.88 1.44 -1.01
CA PRO A 324 28.36 1.84 -2.31
C PRO A 324 27.10 1.05 -2.71
N PRO A 325 26.13 1.69 -3.36
CA PRO A 325 26.16 3.06 -3.87
C PRO A 325 25.71 4.14 -2.88
N LEU A 326 25.27 3.79 -1.66
CA LEU A 326 24.65 4.74 -0.73
C LEU A 326 25.69 5.58 0.02
N ASN A 327 26.74 4.96 0.54
CA ASN A 327 27.85 5.59 1.26
C ASN A 327 27.39 6.56 2.38
N ILE A 328 26.41 6.16 3.19
CA ILE A 328 25.92 6.95 4.32
C ILE A 328 26.95 6.87 5.45
N PRO A 329 27.50 7.99 5.93
CA PRO A 329 28.38 7.97 7.08
C PRO A 329 27.72 7.38 8.31
N GLN A 330 28.46 6.61 9.10
CA GLN A 330 27.98 6.02 10.35
C GLN A 330 27.34 7.06 11.28
N SER A 331 27.97 8.23 11.42
CA SER A 331 27.43 9.33 12.24
C SER A 331 26.05 9.82 11.79
N MET A 332 25.68 9.62 10.53
CA MET A 332 24.32 9.90 10.06
C MET A 332 23.36 8.77 10.42
N ILE A 333 23.79 7.50 10.34
CA ILE A 333 22.97 6.35 10.72
C ILE A 333 22.64 6.43 12.22
N GLU A 334 23.57 6.89 13.04
CA GLU A 334 23.40 7.09 14.49
C GLU A 334 22.37 8.17 14.85
N SER A 335 21.95 9.01 13.91
CA SER A 335 20.88 9.98 14.12
C SER A 335 19.46 9.37 14.02
N LEU A 336 19.35 8.15 13.52
CA LEU A 336 18.10 7.41 13.50
C LEU A 336 17.79 6.88 14.91
N ASP A 337 16.56 7.02 15.37
CA ASP A 337 16.19 6.57 16.71
C ASP A 337 15.80 5.10 16.76
N ILE A 338 14.93 4.65 15.83
CA ILE A 338 14.29 3.34 15.93
C ILE A 338 14.35 2.59 14.59
N VAL A 339 14.60 1.29 14.67
CA VAL A 339 14.51 0.36 13.54
C VAL A 339 13.52 -0.75 13.86
N LEU A 340 12.56 -0.95 12.95
CA LEU A 340 11.60 -2.05 13.01
C LEU A 340 11.99 -3.12 11.99
N SER A 341 12.21 -4.35 12.42
CA SER A 341 12.51 -5.49 11.55
C SER A 341 11.25 -6.30 11.28
N GLN A 342 10.80 -6.36 10.03
CA GLN A 342 9.61 -7.12 9.64
C GLN A 342 9.95 -8.33 8.79
N LYS A 343 9.39 -9.48 9.14
CA LYS A 343 9.56 -10.73 8.39
C LYS A 343 8.22 -11.34 8.00
N ARG A 344 8.26 -12.05 6.89
CA ARG A 344 7.19 -12.90 6.41
C ARG A 344 7.58 -14.36 6.70
N PHE A 345 6.69 -15.08 7.36
CA PHE A 345 6.84 -16.50 7.64
C PHE A 345 5.79 -17.31 6.88
N ILE A 346 6.10 -18.57 6.65
CA ILE A 346 5.16 -19.56 6.11
C ILE A 346 4.89 -20.57 7.24
N LYS A 347 3.66 -20.57 7.74
CA LYS A 347 3.22 -21.48 8.80
C LYS A 347 2.15 -22.42 8.24
N GLY A 348 2.54 -23.63 7.85
CA GLY A 348 1.67 -24.52 7.08
C GLY A 348 1.34 -23.94 5.70
N GLU A 349 0.07 -23.67 5.45
CA GLU A 349 -0.41 -23.02 4.21
C GLU A 349 -0.57 -21.51 4.35
N GLU A 350 -0.44 -20.95 5.55
CA GLU A 350 -0.65 -19.53 5.80
C GLU A 350 0.65 -18.72 5.68
N GLN A 351 0.55 -17.52 5.14
CA GLN A 351 1.59 -16.51 5.22
C GLN A 351 1.27 -15.54 6.34
N ILE A 352 2.14 -15.50 7.32
CA ILE A 352 2.04 -14.58 8.45
C ILE A 352 3.16 -13.54 8.37
N ARG A 353 2.88 -12.35 8.86
CA ARG A 353 3.83 -11.24 8.95
C ARG A 353 4.00 -10.89 10.41
N ARG A 354 5.25 -10.71 10.85
CA ARG A 354 5.57 -10.37 12.24
C ARG A 354 6.61 -9.26 12.28
N CYS A 355 6.47 -8.35 13.22
CA CYS A 355 7.61 -7.55 13.68
C CYS A 355 8.51 -8.47 14.48
N THR A 356 9.73 -8.68 14.02
CA THR A 356 10.64 -9.62 14.69
C THR A 356 11.54 -8.94 15.68
N GLU A 357 11.71 -7.63 15.56
CA GLU A 357 12.58 -6.87 16.42
C GLU A 357 12.25 -5.38 16.32
N ILE A 358 12.28 -4.71 17.47
CA ILE A 358 12.29 -3.25 17.59
C ILE A 358 13.60 -2.87 18.29
N LEU A 359 14.45 -2.15 17.56
CA LEU A 359 15.74 -1.68 18.03
C LEU A 359 15.74 -0.17 18.22
N GLU A 360 16.39 0.31 19.29
CA GLU A 360 16.81 1.70 19.44
C GLU A 360 18.28 1.83 19.11
N ILE A 361 18.67 2.87 18.40
CA ILE A 361 20.07 3.20 18.13
C ILE A 361 20.53 4.17 19.24
N ILE A 362 21.52 3.75 20.03
CA ILE A 362 22.03 4.50 21.18
C ILE A 362 23.42 5.12 20.95
N GLY A 363 23.96 4.98 19.73
CA GLY A 363 25.23 5.56 19.28
C GLY A 363 26.36 4.54 19.15
N GLN A 364 27.42 4.92 18.42
CA GLN A 364 28.65 4.12 18.20
C GLN A 364 28.42 2.63 17.82
N ASN A 365 27.45 2.35 16.92
CA ASN A 365 26.98 0.99 16.59
C ASN A 365 26.35 0.22 17.76
N GLU A 366 26.04 0.86 18.86
CA GLU A 366 25.32 0.24 19.95
C GLU A 366 23.82 0.35 19.71
N THR A 367 23.13 -0.77 19.87
CA THR A 367 21.68 -0.86 19.77
C THR A 367 21.12 -1.45 21.05
N ASN A 368 19.94 -0.98 21.43
CA ASN A 368 19.14 -1.58 22.47
C ASN A 368 17.94 -2.29 21.84
N THR A 369 17.82 -3.59 22.07
CA THR A 369 16.63 -4.35 21.65
C THR A 369 15.50 -4.07 22.63
N VAL A 370 14.48 -3.35 22.18
CA VAL A 370 13.30 -3.03 23.00
C VAL A 370 12.31 -4.19 22.99
N PHE A 371 12.03 -4.73 21.82
CA PHE A 371 11.18 -5.92 21.63
C PHE A 371 11.88 -6.94 20.77
N SER A 372 11.71 -8.21 21.12
CA SER A 372 12.17 -9.35 20.33
C SER A 372 11.08 -10.41 20.18
N TYR A 373 10.86 -10.87 18.95
CA TYR A 373 9.89 -11.91 18.63
C TYR A 373 10.38 -13.29 19.05
N ARG A 374 9.53 -14.05 19.73
CA ARG A 374 9.76 -15.44 20.10
C ARG A 374 8.92 -16.37 19.23
N GLU A 375 9.55 -17.03 18.29
CA GLU A 375 8.86 -17.89 17.31
C GLU A 375 8.05 -19.02 17.97
N GLY A 376 8.55 -19.61 19.07
CA GLY A 376 7.86 -20.68 19.80
C GLY A 376 6.57 -20.25 20.50
N GLU A 377 6.46 -18.98 20.86
CA GLU A 377 5.30 -18.39 21.58
C GLU A 377 4.42 -17.56 20.64
N ASP A 378 4.88 -17.30 19.41
CA ASP A 378 4.25 -16.41 18.40
C ASP A 378 3.91 -15.02 18.96
N THR A 379 4.82 -14.46 19.77
CA THR A 379 4.65 -13.15 20.42
C THR A 379 5.96 -12.40 20.52
N ALA A 380 5.90 -11.07 20.70
CA ALA A 380 7.06 -10.25 21.01
C ALA A 380 7.17 -10.01 22.51
N VAL A 381 8.40 -9.95 23.00
CA VAL A 381 8.71 -9.76 24.43
C VAL A 381 9.48 -8.46 24.60
N PHE A 382 9.01 -7.63 25.55
CA PHE A 382 9.69 -6.41 25.96
C PHE A 382 10.92 -6.73 26.80
N SER A 383 12.05 -6.08 26.51
CA SER A 383 13.32 -6.29 27.21
C SER A 383 13.37 -5.69 28.61
N GLY A 384 12.45 -4.77 28.93
CA GLY A 384 12.43 -3.99 30.17
C GLY A 384 13.18 -2.67 30.13
N LEU A 385 13.91 -2.39 29.04
CA LEU A 385 14.73 -1.18 28.87
C LEU A 385 14.35 -0.46 27.57
N SER A 386 14.21 0.88 27.64
CA SER A 386 14.02 1.72 26.47
C SER A 386 14.60 3.12 26.71
N GLN A 387 15.49 3.54 25.82
CA GLN A 387 16.04 4.89 25.81
C GLN A 387 14.95 5.92 25.45
N THR A 388 14.07 5.59 24.50
CA THR A 388 12.93 6.44 24.12
C THR A 388 12.05 6.75 25.34
N CYS A 389 11.73 5.73 26.15
CA CYS A 389 10.95 5.94 27.37
C CYS A 389 11.69 6.82 28.40
N ALA A 390 13.00 6.62 28.56
CA ALA A 390 13.82 7.43 29.44
C ALA A 390 13.87 8.91 28.98
N ASP A 391 14.02 9.13 27.68
CA ASP A 391 14.04 10.48 27.09
C ASP A 391 12.69 11.18 27.20
N ILE A 392 11.58 10.45 27.03
CA ILE A 392 10.23 10.97 27.23
C ILE A 392 10.07 11.45 28.67
N CYS A 393 10.43 10.62 29.65
CA CYS A 393 10.41 11.01 31.06
C CYS A 393 11.22 12.29 31.33
N SER A 394 12.43 12.36 30.76
CA SER A 394 13.29 13.53 30.89
C SER A 394 12.71 14.82 30.30
N ARG A 395 12.07 14.73 29.15
CA ARG A 395 11.49 15.89 28.43
C ARG A 395 10.17 16.37 29.02
N THR A 396 9.32 15.43 29.46
CA THR A 396 7.99 15.74 30.00
C THR A 396 7.94 15.99 31.47
N GLY A 397 9.01 15.62 32.20
CA GLY A 397 9.03 15.62 33.66
C GLY A 397 8.23 14.47 34.30
N MET A 398 7.67 13.57 33.51
CA MET A 398 7.01 12.34 33.99
C MET A 398 8.04 11.44 34.69
N ASN A 399 7.65 10.82 35.78
CA ASN A 399 8.45 9.73 36.34
C ASN A 399 8.11 8.42 35.63
N GLY A 400 8.94 7.39 35.80
CA GLY A 400 8.76 6.12 35.12
C GLY A 400 7.46 5.37 35.49
N GLU A 401 6.87 5.68 36.67
CA GLU A 401 5.58 5.12 37.08
C GLU A 401 4.42 5.77 36.34
N ALA A 402 4.43 7.10 36.19
CA ALA A 402 3.44 7.84 35.43
C ALA A 402 3.45 7.41 33.95
N LEU A 403 4.64 7.21 33.36
CA LEU A 403 4.75 6.71 32.00
C LEU A 403 4.19 5.29 31.85
N ARG A 404 4.42 4.40 32.84
CA ARG A 404 3.82 3.05 32.84
C ARG A 404 2.30 3.10 32.94
N GLN A 405 1.76 3.95 33.81
CA GLN A 405 0.31 4.11 33.94
C GLN A 405 -0.30 4.61 32.62
N GLU A 406 0.35 5.56 31.96
CA GLU A 406 -0.09 6.01 30.64
C GLU A 406 0.01 4.91 29.58
N ALA A 407 1.07 4.10 29.59
CA ALA A 407 1.18 2.95 28.72
C ALA A 407 0.03 1.93 28.92
N GLU A 408 -0.35 1.67 30.17
CA GLU A 408 -1.49 0.78 30.46
C GLU A 408 -2.84 1.40 30.05
N ARG A 409 -3.02 2.72 30.18
CA ARG A 409 -4.21 3.41 29.65
C ARG A 409 -4.31 3.29 28.14
N ARG A 410 -3.23 3.55 27.39
CA ARG A 410 -3.18 3.40 25.93
C ARG A 410 -3.39 1.95 25.50
N LYS A 411 -2.82 1.01 26.25
CA LYS A 411 -3.03 -0.42 26.01
C LYS A 411 -4.50 -0.79 26.17
N ALA A 412 -5.15 -0.41 27.27
CA ALA A 412 -6.56 -0.64 27.51
C ALA A 412 -7.44 -0.02 26.41
N PHE A 413 -7.09 1.19 25.95
CA PHE A 413 -7.79 1.87 24.87
C PHE A 413 -7.66 1.09 23.53
N LEU A 414 -6.46 0.68 23.11
CA LEU A 414 -6.29 -0.11 21.89
C LEU A 414 -7.01 -1.46 21.96
N LEU A 415 -7.01 -2.12 23.14
CA LEU A 415 -7.76 -3.35 23.34
C LEU A 415 -9.26 -3.13 23.23
N SER A 416 -9.80 -2.01 23.72
CA SER A 416 -11.22 -1.70 23.60
C SER A 416 -11.66 -1.50 22.14
N LEU A 417 -10.82 -0.90 21.30
CA LEU A 417 -11.07 -0.80 19.86
C LEU A 417 -11.04 -2.17 19.19
N LEU A 418 -10.09 -3.03 19.58
CA LEU A 418 -9.98 -4.39 19.08
C LEU A 418 -11.20 -5.26 19.46
N GLU A 419 -11.65 -5.19 20.71
CA GLU A 419 -12.84 -5.89 21.19
C GLU A 419 -14.13 -5.41 20.52
N ALA A 420 -14.21 -4.11 20.21
CA ALA A 420 -15.33 -3.53 19.46
C ALA A 420 -15.27 -3.78 17.95
N ASP A 421 -14.23 -4.45 17.45
CA ASP A 421 -13.93 -4.70 16.04
C ASP A 421 -13.87 -3.40 15.18
N ILE A 422 -13.43 -2.30 15.81
CA ILE A 422 -13.22 -1.01 15.13
C ILE A 422 -11.86 -1.07 14.43
N THR A 423 -11.87 -1.39 13.15
CA THR A 423 -10.66 -1.58 12.34
C THR A 423 -10.54 -0.60 11.17
N ASP A 424 -11.61 0.11 10.81
CA ASP A 424 -11.53 1.12 9.74
C ASP A 424 -10.48 2.17 10.04
N PHE A 425 -9.62 2.43 9.05
CA PHE A 425 -8.46 3.31 9.21
C PHE A 425 -8.84 4.72 9.69
N ARG A 426 -9.95 5.27 9.21
CA ARG A 426 -10.40 6.62 9.58
C ARG A 426 -11.06 6.65 10.95
N GLU A 427 -11.84 5.62 11.26
CA GLU A 427 -12.48 5.49 12.57
C GLU A 427 -11.45 5.32 13.68
N VAL A 428 -10.42 4.47 13.47
CA VAL A 428 -9.31 4.30 14.41
C VAL A 428 -8.53 5.60 14.60
N ALA A 429 -8.19 6.31 13.51
CA ALA A 429 -7.51 7.60 13.62
C ALA A 429 -8.34 8.64 14.38
N ALA A 430 -9.66 8.68 14.15
CA ALA A 430 -10.56 9.57 14.87
C ALA A 430 -10.63 9.23 16.36
N ALA A 431 -10.68 7.94 16.71
CA ALA A 431 -10.70 7.47 18.09
C ALA A 431 -9.40 7.81 18.83
N ILE A 432 -8.22 7.61 18.19
CA ILE A 432 -6.92 8.00 18.76
C ILE A 432 -6.85 9.52 19.02
N ASN A 433 -7.36 10.32 18.08
CA ASN A 433 -7.41 11.77 18.25
C ASN A 433 -8.40 12.23 19.34
N ALA A 434 -9.48 11.49 19.57
CA ALA A 434 -10.42 11.74 20.66
C ALA A 434 -9.77 11.41 22.02
N TYR A 435 -9.07 10.28 22.11
CA TYR A 435 -8.32 9.89 23.30
C TYR A 435 -7.35 10.99 23.77
N ARG A 436 -6.57 11.57 22.84
CA ARG A 436 -5.63 12.65 23.15
C ARG A 436 -6.31 13.89 23.71
N ARG A 437 -7.46 14.27 23.18
CA ARG A 437 -8.21 15.45 23.66
C ARG A 437 -8.74 15.26 25.07
N SER A 438 -9.21 14.06 25.42
CA SER A 438 -9.65 13.76 26.79
C SER A 438 -8.48 13.79 27.78
N ASP A 439 -7.29 13.36 27.38
CA ASP A 439 -6.10 13.37 28.23
C ASP A 439 -5.57 14.81 28.48
N GLU A 440 -5.70 15.71 27.49
CA GLU A 440 -5.38 17.15 27.62
C GLU A 440 -6.37 17.86 28.56
N GLU A 441 -7.67 17.53 28.51
CA GLU A 441 -8.70 18.11 29.38
C GLU A 441 -8.62 17.60 30.84
N GLU A 442 -8.11 16.39 31.09
CA GLU A 442 -7.92 15.86 32.44
C GLU A 442 -6.59 16.33 33.08
N GLY A 443 -5.65 16.86 32.27
CA GLY A 443 -4.32 17.33 32.71
C GLY A 443 -4.27 18.83 33.06
N ASP A 444 -5.29 19.63 32.68
CA ASP A 444 -5.46 21.05 33.05
C ASP A 444 -6.32 21.17 34.32
#